data_0136fafa3dedd7c71e21c6c70a7b7edf
#
_entry.id   0136fafa3dedd7c71e21c6c70a7b7edf
#
_cell.length_a   1.000
_cell.length_b   1.000
_cell.length_c   1.000
_cell.angle_alpha   90.00
_cell.angle_beta   90.00
_cell.angle_gamma   90.00
#
_symmetry.space_group_name_H-M   'P 1'
#
loop_
_entity.id
_entity.type
_entity.pdbx_description
1 polymer ?
#
loop_
_entity_poly.entity_id
_entity_poly.type
_entity_poly.pdbx_seq_one_letter_code
_entity_poly.pdbx_strand_id
1 'polypeptide(L)'
;MQYTLKARHLAVFLLAILAPTTAAIPAPQALTSMVTGSVTSQPIGHYEFCRAFRAECNQRLASRPAPKLTPHGWALLKKINSSVNGRIHAMTDKDIYGREEVWAHPKDVGDCEDFALLKRRELAAKGFSLADLLITVVRKPDGEGHAVLTVRTEQGDFVLDNLDNVVKPWYQTSYTFLKRQASFNTGRWVSIENGRDVVVGALR
;
A
#
# COMPACT_ATOMS: atom_id res chain seq x y z
N MET A 1 -80.73 -16.05 48.05
CA MET A 1 -79.58 -16.91 47.69
C MET A 1 -78.63 -16.05 46.87
N GLN A 2 -77.60 -15.49 47.48
CA GLN A 2 -76.60 -14.64 46.83
C GLN A 2 -75.33 -15.47 46.63
N TYR A 3 -74.91 -15.63 45.34
CA TYR A 3 -73.65 -16.27 45.03
C TYR A 3 -72.59 -15.20 44.87
N THR A 4 -71.64 -15.16 45.74
CA THR A 4 -70.44 -14.27 45.61
C THR A 4 -69.40 -14.96 44.76
N LEU A 5 -69.12 -14.40 43.57
CA LEU A 5 -67.98 -14.82 42.69
C LEU A 5 -66.70 -14.25 43.27
N LYS A 6 -65.77 -15.11 43.71
CA LYS A 6 -64.40 -14.74 44.03
C LYS A 6 -63.56 -14.65 42.76
N ALA A 7 -63.15 -13.44 42.43
CA ALA A 7 -62.16 -13.22 41.34
C ALA A 7 -60.77 -13.72 41.79
N ARG A 8 -60.21 -14.67 41.09
CA ARG A 8 -58.82 -15.11 41.25
C ARG A 8 -57.92 -14.24 40.35
N HIS A 9 -57.10 -13.40 40.94
CA HIS A 9 -56.06 -12.65 40.20
C HIS A 9 -54.92 -13.60 39.86
N LEU A 10 -54.76 -13.88 38.57
CA LEU A 10 -53.63 -14.62 38.02
C LEU A 10 -52.49 -13.60 37.82
N ALA A 11 -51.48 -13.65 38.67
CA ALA A 11 -50.28 -12.86 38.52
C ALA A 11 -49.39 -13.50 37.41
N VAL A 12 -49.32 -12.87 36.25
CA VAL A 12 -48.41 -13.28 35.20
C VAL A 12 -47.03 -12.67 35.49
N PHE A 13 -46.08 -13.50 35.91
CA PHE A 13 -44.70 -13.10 36.06
C PHE A 13 -44.06 -13.07 34.64
N LEU A 14 -43.81 -11.88 34.10
CA LEU A 14 -42.97 -11.71 32.91
C LEU A 14 -41.51 -11.94 33.33
N LEU A 15 -40.93 -13.09 32.95
CA LEU A 15 -39.50 -13.34 33.06
C LEU A 15 -38.79 -12.55 31.94
N ALA A 16 -38.17 -11.46 32.28
CA ALA A 16 -37.32 -10.71 31.33
C ALA A 16 -36.02 -11.51 31.12
N ILE A 17 -35.88 -12.15 29.96
CA ILE A 17 -34.66 -12.82 29.56
C ILE A 17 -33.66 -11.73 29.14
N LEU A 18 -32.71 -11.41 30.01
CA LEU A 18 -31.53 -10.59 29.62
C LEU A 18 -30.64 -11.46 28.73
N ALA A 19 -30.70 -11.20 27.42
CA ALA A 19 -29.72 -11.76 26.50
C ALA A 19 -28.36 -11.11 26.77
N PRO A 20 -27.25 -11.88 26.90
CA PRO A 20 -25.93 -11.31 27.05
C PRO A 20 -25.55 -10.62 25.72
N THR A 21 -25.38 -9.29 25.75
CA THR A 21 -24.75 -8.56 24.69
C THR A 21 -23.27 -8.94 24.67
N THR A 22 -22.88 -9.86 23.79
CA THR A 22 -21.48 -10.09 23.47
C THR A 22 -20.95 -8.85 22.79
N ALA A 23 -20.18 -8.04 23.54
CA ALA A 23 -19.39 -6.96 22.94
C ALA A 23 -18.43 -7.62 21.93
N ALA A 24 -18.64 -7.37 20.63
CA ALA A 24 -17.69 -7.76 19.60
C ALA A 24 -16.38 -7.05 19.93
N ILE A 25 -15.36 -7.82 20.34
CA ILE A 25 -13.99 -7.32 20.45
C ILE A 25 -13.61 -6.88 19.03
N PRO A 26 -13.29 -5.60 18.77
CA PRO A 26 -12.84 -5.19 17.46
C PRO A 26 -11.63 -6.06 17.10
N ALA A 27 -11.69 -6.77 15.98
CA ALA A 27 -10.55 -7.48 15.46
C ALA A 27 -9.36 -6.49 15.41
N PRO A 28 -8.13 -6.90 15.79
CA PRO A 28 -6.97 -6.02 15.74
C PRO A 28 -6.96 -5.42 14.33
N GLN A 29 -7.06 -4.10 14.27
CA GLN A 29 -7.09 -3.36 13.01
C GLN A 29 -5.79 -3.72 12.33
N ALA A 30 -5.85 -4.63 11.34
CA ALA A 30 -4.69 -5.01 10.56
C ALA A 30 -4.07 -3.71 10.10
N LEU A 31 -2.76 -3.51 10.39
CA LEU A 31 -2.07 -2.28 10.08
C LEU A 31 -2.25 -2.02 8.59
N THR A 32 -3.21 -1.18 8.25
CA THR A 32 -3.56 -0.85 6.85
C THR A 32 -2.46 -0.02 6.21
N SER A 33 -1.60 0.59 7.03
CA SER A 33 -0.45 1.38 6.62
C SER A 33 0.87 0.71 6.99
N MET A 34 1.88 0.86 6.14
CA MET A 34 3.24 0.42 6.42
C MET A 34 3.83 1.23 7.58
N VAL A 35 4.36 0.56 8.58
CA VAL A 35 5.18 1.17 9.64
C VAL A 35 6.59 1.36 9.09
N THR A 36 7.06 2.60 9.10
CA THR A 36 8.39 2.93 8.61
C THR A 36 9.37 3.19 9.76
N GLY A 37 10.56 2.64 9.63
CA GLY A 37 11.65 2.81 10.57
C GLY A 37 12.60 3.95 10.17
N SER A 38 13.87 3.71 10.41
CA SER A 38 14.93 4.70 10.18
C SER A 38 15.21 4.94 8.70
N VAL A 39 15.91 6.05 8.43
CA VAL A 39 16.48 6.31 7.10
C VAL A 39 17.48 5.22 6.75
N THR A 40 17.40 4.69 5.55
CA THR A 40 18.26 3.62 5.05
C THR A 40 18.89 3.98 3.69
N SER A 41 19.78 3.11 3.21
CA SER A 41 20.40 3.29 1.89
C SER A 41 19.36 3.21 0.78
N GLN A 42 19.47 4.11 -0.19
CA GLN A 42 18.70 4.01 -1.44
C GLN A 42 19.24 2.88 -2.32
N PRO A 43 18.40 2.28 -3.21
CA PRO A 43 18.88 1.39 -4.26
C PRO A 43 19.95 2.05 -5.13
N ILE A 44 20.90 1.28 -5.64
CA ILE A 44 21.99 1.83 -6.47
C ILE A 44 21.44 2.46 -7.76
N GLY A 45 20.48 1.81 -8.40
CA GLY A 45 19.83 2.35 -9.60
C GLY A 45 19.13 3.68 -9.33
N HIS A 46 18.43 3.82 -8.18
CA HIS A 46 17.83 5.10 -7.80
C HIS A 46 18.89 6.18 -7.51
N TYR A 47 20.03 5.81 -6.94
CA TYR A 47 21.14 6.75 -6.75
C TYR A 47 21.65 7.29 -8.09
N GLU A 48 21.87 6.42 -9.07
CA GLU A 48 22.32 6.81 -10.42
C GLU A 48 21.24 7.65 -11.16
N PHE A 49 19.97 7.25 -11.05
CA PHE A 49 18.84 8.01 -11.54
C PHE A 49 18.84 9.45 -10.98
N CYS A 50 19.05 9.59 -9.68
CA CYS A 50 19.09 10.88 -9.01
C CYS A 50 20.28 11.76 -9.45
N ARG A 51 21.37 11.17 -9.89
CA ARG A 51 22.49 11.94 -10.48
C ARG A 51 22.11 12.57 -11.81
N ALA A 52 21.31 11.86 -12.63
CA ALA A 52 20.81 12.34 -13.91
C ALA A 52 19.61 13.30 -13.74
N PHE A 53 18.68 12.98 -12.84
CA PHE A 53 17.40 13.67 -12.62
C PHE A 53 17.33 14.35 -11.25
N ARG A 54 18.31 15.21 -10.94
CA ARG A 54 18.44 15.83 -9.61
C ARG A 54 17.17 16.53 -9.10
N ALA A 55 16.41 17.17 -9.99
CA ALA A 55 15.19 17.86 -9.64
C ALA A 55 14.08 16.90 -9.11
N GLU A 56 14.09 15.65 -9.55
CA GLU A 56 13.14 14.65 -9.09
C GLU A 56 13.48 14.09 -7.70
N CYS A 57 14.75 14.14 -7.31
CA CYS A 57 15.26 13.53 -6.07
C CYS A 57 15.55 14.51 -4.93
N ASN A 58 15.56 15.83 -5.18
CA ASN A 58 15.93 16.82 -4.14
C ASN A 58 14.74 17.56 -3.53
N GLN A 59 13.54 17.06 -3.74
CA GLN A 59 12.34 17.72 -3.22
C GLN A 59 12.13 17.39 -1.75
N ARG A 60 12.13 18.43 -0.91
CA ARG A 60 11.65 18.35 0.47
C ARG A 60 10.16 18.54 0.48
N LEU A 61 9.46 17.63 1.07
CA LEU A 61 8.00 17.59 1.10
C LEU A 61 7.50 17.86 2.52
N ALA A 62 6.42 18.64 2.63
CA ALA A 62 5.83 18.90 3.94
C ALA A 62 5.28 17.62 4.55
N SER A 63 5.51 17.41 5.85
CA SER A 63 4.87 16.34 6.59
C SER A 63 3.36 16.61 6.66
N ARG A 64 2.56 15.63 6.27
CA ARG A 64 1.10 15.73 6.27
C ARG A 64 0.48 14.35 6.48
N PRO A 65 -0.73 14.28 7.04
CA PRO A 65 -1.52 13.07 7.03
C PRO A 65 -1.71 12.53 5.60
N ALA A 66 -1.84 11.23 5.47
CA ALA A 66 -2.19 10.61 4.20
C ALA A 66 -3.60 11.07 3.76
N PRO A 67 -3.81 11.39 2.47
CA PRO A 67 -5.08 11.97 2.01
C PRO A 67 -6.19 10.92 1.95
N LYS A 68 -7.42 11.39 2.15
CA LYS A 68 -8.62 10.63 1.78
C LYS A 68 -8.78 10.65 0.27
N LEU A 69 -8.84 9.48 -0.34
CA LEU A 69 -9.08 9.39 -1.77
C LEU A 69 -10.56 9.57 -2.09
N THR A 70 -10.83 10.42 -3.09
CA THR A 70 -12.17 10.53 -3.69
C THR A 70 -12.44 9.35 -4.64
N PRO A 71 -13.72 9.07 -5.01
CA PRO A 71 -14.03 8.09 -6.05
C PRO A 71 -13.26 8.36 -7.37
N HIS A 72 -13.07 9.63 -7.73
CA HIS A 72 -12.27 10.02 -8.90
C HIS A 72 -10.78 9.66 -8.71
N GLY A 73 -10.21 9.91 -7.54
CA GLY A 73 -8.83 9.52 -7.21
C GLY A 73 -8.62 8.01 -7.35
N TRP A 74 -9.55 7.22 -6.83
CA TRP A 74 -9.53 5.75 -7.00
C TRP A 74 -9.61 5.31 -8.47
N ALA A 75 -10.46 5.95 -9.26
CA ALA A 75 -10.56 5.67 -10.70
C ALA A 75 -9.24 5.99 -11.42
N LEU A 76 -8.57 7.09 -11.05
CA LEU A 76 -7.26 7.45 -11.60
C LEU A 76 -6.18 6.42 -11.26
N LEU A 77 -6.09 5.96 -10.00
CA LEU A 77 -5.11 4.92 -9.62
C LEU A 77 -5.28 3.67 -10.48
N LYS A 78 -6.50 3.16 -10.57
CA LYS A 78 -6.81 1.96 -11.37
C LYS A 78 -6.51 2.18 -12.86
N LYS A 79 -6.92 3.31 -13.41
CA LYS A 79 -6.71 3.65 -14.81
C LYS A 79 -5.22 3.75 -15.15
N ILE A 80 -4.43 4.45 -14.34
CA ILE A 80 -2.99 4.63 -14.58
C ILE A 80 -2.26 3.32 -14.42
N ASN A 81 -2.59 2.51 -13.38
CA ASN A 81 -1.97 1.19 -13.24
C ASN A 81 -2.17 0.34 -14.50
N SER A 82 -3.41 0.11 -14.91
CA SER A 82 -3.71 -0.74 -16.08
C SER A 82 -3.20 -0.13 -17.40
N SER A 83 -3.29 1.19 -17.57
CA SER A 83 -2.83 1.86 -18.80
C SER A 83 -1.31 1.77 -18.96
N VAL A 84 -0.53 1.99 -17.90
CA VAL A 84 0.93 1.85 -17.96
C VAL A 84 1.32 0.41 -18.22
N ASN A 85 0.69 -0.55 -17.52
CA ASN A 85 0.94 -1.98 -17.72
C ASN A 85 0.62 -2.44 -19.16
N GLY A 86 -0.40 -1.86 -19.78
CA GLY A 86 -0.81 -2.26 -21.14
C GLY A 86 0.00 -1.63 -22.27
N ARG A 87 0.76 -0.55 -22.04
CA ARG A 87 1.50 0.13 -23.11
C ARG A 87 3.01 -0.01 -23.02
N ILE A 88 3.54 -0.38 -21.84
CA ILE A 88 4.99 -0.63 -21.69
C ILE A 88 5.21 -2.13 -21.75
N HIS A 89 6.14 -2.58 -22.59
CA HIS A 89 6.56 -3.97 -22.63
C HIS A 89 7.61 -4.23 -21.55
N ALA A 90 7.37 -5.24 -20.73
CA ALA A 90 8.31 -5.65 -19.69
C ALA A 90 9.56 -6.25 -20.34
N MET A 91 10.71 -5.67 -20.04
CA MET A 91 12.02 -6.12 -20.52
C MET A 91 13.07 -5.77 -19.48
N THR A 92 14.02 -6.68 -19.23
CA THR A 92 15.05 -6.46 -18.21
C THR A 92 16.04 -5.38 -18.64
N ASP A 93 16.61 -4.67 -17.70
CA ASP A 93 17.67 -3.70 -17.94
C ASP A 93 18.86 -4.34 -18.68
N LYS A 94 19.15 -5.60 -18.37
CA LYS A 94 20.18 -6.37 -19.06
C LYS A 94 19.94 -6.43 -20.57
N ASP A 95 18.69 -6.65 -20.96
CA ASP A 95 18.32 -6.78 -22.37
C ASP A 95 18.24 -5.41 -23.04
N ILE A 96 17.83 -4.35 -22.31
CA ILE A 96 17.71 -2.98 -22.85
C ILE A 96 19.07 -2.28 -22.93
N TYR A 97 19.88 -2.35 -21.86
CA TYR A 97 21.06 -1.51 -21.65
C TYR A 97 22.37 -2.32 -21.56
N GLY A 98 22.32 -3.67 -21.56
CA GLY A 98 23.49 -4.54 -21.37
C GLY A 98 24.05 -4.57 -19.94
N ARG A 99 23.38 -3.92 -18.98
CA ARG A 99 23.74 -3.83 -17.56
C ARG A 99 22.50 -3.84 -16.68
N GLU A 100 22.64 -4.22 -15.43
CA GLU A 100 21.57 -4.27 -14.44
C GLU A 100 21.30 -2.92 -13.76
N GLU A 101 20.10 -2.75 -13.17
CA GLU A 101 19.72 -1.63 -12.28
C GLU A 101 19.83 -0.24 -12.95
N VAL A 102 19.23 -0.04 -14.11
CA VAL A 102 19.17 1.23 -14.85
C VAL A 102 17.79 1.85 -14.72
N TRP A 103 17.55 2.57 -13.66
CA TRP A 103 16.28 3.27 -13.45
C TRP A 103 16.12 4.40 -14.47
N ALA A 104 15.05 4.36 -15.24
CA ALA A 104 14.77 5.33 -16.31
C ALA A 104 13.27 5.60 -16.44
N HIS A 105 12.93 6.68 -17.17
CA HIS A 105 11.56 6.87 -17.61
C HIS A 105 11.35 6.09 -18.90
N PRO A 106 10.55 5.02 -18.90
CA PRO A 106 10.40 4.17 -20.09
C PRO A 106 9.63 4.92 -21.19
N LYS A 107 9.95 4.59 -22.45
CA LYS A 107 9.14 4.97 -23.60
C LYS A 107 8.18 3.84 -23.98
N ASP A 108 8.73 2.73 -24.41
CA ASP A 108 7.99 1.56 -24.89
C ASP A 108 8.33 0.28 -24.13
N VAL A 109 9.53 0.21 -23.54
CA VAL A 109 10.06 -0.94 -22.79
C VAL A 109 10.65 -0.48 -21.46
N GLY A 110 10.65 -1.34 -20.46
CA GLY A 110 11.25 -1.09 -19.14
C GLY A 110 10.99 -2.24 -18.20
N ASP A 111 11.64 -2.22 -17.03
CA ASP A 111 11.38 -3.19 -15.98
C ASP A 111 10.59 -2.61 -14.80
N CYS A 112 10.57 -3.28 -13.65
CA CYS A 112 9.62 -2.99 -12.57
C CYS A 112 9.73 -1.56 -12.03
N GLU A 113 10.93 -1.03 -11.85
CA GLU A 113 11.14 0.33 -11.33
C GLU A 113 10.79 1.41 -12.35
N ASP A 114 10.98 1.14 -13.62
CA ASP A 114 10.61 2.03 -14.71
C ASP A 114 9.09 2.20 -14.79
N PHE A 115 8.35 1.09 -14.63
CA PHE A 115 6.89 1.15 -14.49
C PHE A 115 6.46 1.97 -13.27
N ALA A 116 7.13 1.77 -12.13
CA ALA A 116 6.83 2.52 -10.91
C ALA A 116 7.11 4.02 -11.08
N LEU A 117 8.25 4.40 -11.70
CA LEU A 117 8.61 5.77 -12.03
C LEU A 117 7.57 6.43 -12.95
N LEU A 118 7.13 5.72 -13.99
CA LEU A 118 6.15 6.25 -14.95
C LEU A 118 4.79 6.46 -14.31
N LYS A 119 4.29 5.46 -13.54
CA LYS A 119 3.03 5.58 -12.79
C LYS A 119 3.07 6.75 -11.82
N ARG A 120 4.19 6.89 -11.09
CA ARG A 120 4.43 8.00 -10.16
C ARG A 120 4.35 9.35 -10.87
N ARG A 121 5.02 9.50 -12.00
CA ARG A 121 5.02 10.73 -12.79
C ARG A 121 3.63 11.08 -13.32
N GLU A 122 2.88 10.10 -13.82
CA GLU A 122 1.53 10.32 -14.35
C GLU A 122 0.52 10.70 -13.26
N LEU A 123 0.60 10.05 -12.10
CA LEU A 123 -0.24 10.40 -10.95
C LEU A 123 0.10 11.79 -10.42
N ALA A 124 1.39 12.14 -10.33
CA ALA A 124 1.80 13.47 -9.93
C ALA A 124 1.29 14.56 -10.91
N ALA A 125 1.28 14.29 -12.21
CA ALA A 125 0.69 15.19 -13.23
C ALA A 125 -0.84 15.32 -13.09
N LYS A 126 -1.50 14.39 -12.40
CA LYS A 126 -2.94 14.46 -12.04
C LYS A 126 -3.21 15.08 -10.67
N GLY A 127 -2.18 15.65 -10.03
CA GLY A 127 -2.31 16.37 -8.77
C GLY A 127 -2.10 15.52 -7.50
N PHE A 128 -1.70 14.27 -7.64
CA PHE A 128 -1.27 13.50 -6.48
C PHE A 128 0.07 14.05 -5.96
N SER A 129 0.20 14.11 -4.64
CA SER A 129 1.46 14.56 -4.04
C SER A 129 2.53 13.47 -4.09
N LEU A 130 3.76 13.86 -4.39
CA LEU A 130 4.92 12.98 -4.31
C LEU A 130 5.16 12.42 -2.89
N ALA A 131 4.65 13.09 -1.84
CA ALA A 131 4.68 12.58 -0.46
C ALA A 131 3.84 11.30 -0.27
N ASP A 132 2.91 11.04 -1.19
CA ASP A 132 2.01 9.90 -1.14
C ASP A 132 2.24 8.89 -2.27
N LEU A 133 3.21 9.14 -3.15
CA LEU A 133 3.59 8.30 -4.28
C LEU A 133 5.02 7.79 -4.09
N LEU A 134 5.17 6.64 -3.43
CA LEU A 134 6.46 6.19 -2.91
C LEU A 134 6.90 4.90 -3.61
N ILE A 135 7.99 4.96 -4.39
CA ILE A 135 8.59 3.76 -4.95
C ILE A 135 9.06 2.87 -3.78
N THR A 136 8.72 1.60 -3.85
CA THR A 136 8.90 0.64 -2.76
C THR A 136 9.61 -0.60 -3.30
N VAL A 137 10.69 -0.99 -2.64
CA VAL A 137 11.41 -2.22 -2.92
C VAL A 137 10.82 -3.35 -2.08
N VAL A 138 10.49 -4.42 -2.76
CA VAL A 138 9.92 -5.62 -2.16
C VAL A 138 10.71 -6.85 -2.60
N ARG A 139 10.45 -7.98 -1.97
CA ARG A 139 10.92 -9.30 -2.38
C ARG A 139 9.71 -10.15 -2.74
N LYS A 140 9.74 -10.78 -3.90
CA LYS A 140 8.75 -11.75 -4.35
C LYS A 140 8.85 -13.07 -3.55
N PRO A 141 7.83 -13.94 -3.58
CA PRO A 141 7.88 -15.24 -2.91
C PRO A 141 8.99 -16.17 -3.40
N ASP A 142 9.45 -16.01 -4.65
CA ASP A 142 10.58 -16.73 -5.24
C ASP A 142 11.96 -16.22 -4.78
N GLY A 143 11.97 -15.14 -3.98
CA GLY A 143 13.18 -14.52 -3.46
C GLY A 143 13.75 -13.38 -4.31
N GLU A 144 13.25 -13.18 -5.52
CA GLU A 144 13.73 -12.10 -6.39
C GLU A 144 13.30 -10.71 -5.89
N GLY A 145 14.17 -9.73 -6.13
CA GLY A 145 13.87 -8.32 -5.92
C GLY A 145 12.79 -7.81 -6.87
N HIS A 146 12.00 -6.83 -6.41
CA HIS A 146 10.97 -6.21 -7.23
C HIS A 146 10.70 -4.79 -6.75
N ALA A 147 10.24 -3.91 -7.64
CA ALA A 147 9.86 -2.56 -7.32
C ALA A 147 8.38 -2.30 -7.68
N VAL A 148 7.67 -1.63 -6.78
CA VAL A 148 6.27 -1.25 -6.96
C VAL A 148 6.06 0.21 -6.59
N LEU A 149 4.97 0.82 -7.04
CA LEU A 149 4.55 2.12 -6.53
C LEU A 149 3.56 1.93 -5.38
N THR A 150 3.92 2.40 -4.19
CA THR A 150 3.02 2.52 -3.05
C THR A 150 2.32 3.87 -3.06
N VAL A 151 1.00 3.87 -2.93
CA VAL A 151 0.18 5.07 -2.75
C VAL A 151 -0.34 5.11 -1.32
N ARG A 152 0.08 6.15 -0.56
CA ARG A 152 -0.42 6.39 0.81
C ARG A 152 -1.80 7.01 0.77
N THR A 153 -2.72 6.47 1.57
CA THR A 153 -4.07 7.01 1.74
C THR A 153 -4.51 6.92 3.19
N GLU A 154 -5.57 7.65 3.56
CA GLU A 154 -6.22 7.52 4.87
C GLU A 154 -6.72 6.09 5.15
N GLN A 155 -7.10 5.34 4.09
CA GLN A 155 -7.55 3.96 4.21
C GLN A 155 -6.39 2.95 4.31
N GLY A 156 -5.14 3.41 4.22
CA GLY A 156 -3.94 2.59 4.22
C GLY A 156 -3.10 2.76 2.95
N ASP A 157 -2.09 1.91 2.82
CA ASP A 157 -1.15 1.93 1.69
C ASP A 157 -1.60 0.94 0.61
N PHE A 158 -1.64 1.40 -0.65
CA PHE A 158 -2.06 0.59 -1.81
C PHE A 158 -0.92 0.45 -2.81
N VAL A 159 -0.87 -0.68 -3.46
CA VAL A 159 0.20 -1.05 -4.42
C VAL A 159 -0.32 -0.97 -5.84
N LEU A 160 0.43 -0.29 -6.70
CA LEU A 160 0.33 -0.31 -8.15
C LEU A 160 1.54 -1.09 -8.68
N ASP A 161 1.28 -2.20 -9.35
CA ASP A 161 2.26 -3.20 -9.76
C ASP A 161 2.21 -3.42 -11.27
N ASN A 162 3.35 -3.64 -11.91
CA ASN A 162 3.39 -4.02 -13.32
C ASN A 162 3.01 -5.50 -13.55
N LEU A 163 3.09 -6.33 -12.50
CA LEU A 163 2.70 -7.73 -12.54
C LEU A 163 1.21 -7.94 -12.25
N ASP A 164 0.49 -6.91 -11.78
CA ASP A 164 -0.94 -6.99 -11.47
C ASP A 164 -1.68 -5.70 -11.85
N ASN A 165 -2.73 -5.83 -12.65
CA ASN A 165 -3.58 -4.69 -13.02
C ASN A 165 -4.48 -4.21 -11.89
N VAL A 166 -4.68 -5.05 -10.84
CA VAL A 166 -5.54 -4.72 -9.71
C VAL A 166 -4.74 -3.93 -8.67
N VAL A 167 -5.21 -2.74 -8.34
CA VAL A 167 -4.68 -1.96 -7.20
C VAL A 167 -5.12 -2.64 -5.91
N LYS A 168 -4.16 -3.13 -5.13
CA LYS A 168 -4.40 -3.90 -3.90
C LYS A 168 -3.87 -3.18 -2.66
N PRO A 169 -4.48 -3.35 -1.49
CA PRO A 169 -3.82 -3.04 -0.22
C PRO A 169 -2.50 -3.81 -0.13
N TRP A 170 -1.45 -3.17 0.39
CA TRP A 170 -0.11 -3.77 0.46
C TRP A 170 -0.10 -5.14 1.18
N TYR A 171 -0.89 -5.28 2.25
CA TYR A 171 -0.98 -6.51 3.04
C TYR A 171 -1.74 -7.67 2.34
N GLN A 172 -2.38 -7.40 1.18
CA GLN A 172 -3.02 -8.40 0.33
C GLN A 172 -2.12 -8.88 -0.81
N THR A 173 -0.92 -8.34 -0.93
CA THR A 173 0.10 -8.87 -1.85
C THR A 173 0.87 -10.01 -1.18
N SER A 174 1.57 -10.82 -1.96
CA SER A 174 2.44 -11.89 -1.45
C SER A 174 3.87 -11.44 -1.15
N TYR A 175 4.14 -10.13 -1.24
CA TYR A 175 5.50 -9.58 -1.15
C TYR A 175 5.96 -9.39 0.30
N THR A 176 7.29 -9.49 0.50
CA THR A 176 7.98 -8.96 1.68
C THR A 176 8.45 -7.54 1.38
N PHE A 177 7.97 -6.56 2.13
CA PHE A 177 8.28 -5.15 1.94
C PHE A 177 9.54 -4.78 2.70
N LEU A 178 10.55 -4.24 2.02
CA LEU A 178 11.88 -4.00 2.57
C LEU A 178 12.12 -2.54 2.94
N LYS A 179 11.94 -1.65 1.96
CA LYS A 179 12.15 -0.21 2.11
C LYS A 179 11.36 0.56 1.06
N ARG A 180 11.07 1.82 1.35
CA ARG A 180 10.40 2.71 0.39
C ARG A 180 10.99 4.11 0.43
N GLN A 181 10.67 4.93 -0.57
CA GLN A 181 10.94 6.36 -0.52
C GLN A 181 10.30 7.00 0.72
N ALA A 182 10.99 8.00 1.28
CA ALA A 182 10.48 8.75 2.41
C ALA A 182 9.41 9.76 1.94
N SER A 183 8.30 9.85 2.67
CA SER A 183 7.22 10.79 2.36
C SER A 183 7.63 12.27 2.52
N PHE A 184 8.74 12.55 3.19
CA PHE A 184 9.25 13.90 3.45
C PHE A 184 10.36 14.35 2.49
N ASN A 185 10.90 13.42 1.67
CA ASN A 185 11.99 13.74 0.73
C ASN A 185 12.10 12.69 -0.39
N THR A 186 12.08 13.13 -1.64
CA THR A 186 12.05 12.24 -2.81
C THR A 186 13.33 11.46 -3.07
N GLY A 187 14.47 11.88 -2.51
CA GLY A 187 15.75 11.16 -2.62
C GLY A 187 16.11 10.30 -1.42
N ARG A 188 15.29 10.33 -0.35
CA ARG A 188 15.56 9.56 0.86
C ARG A 188 14.72 8.29 0.89
N TRP A 189 15.24 7.29 1.59
CA TRP A 189 14.61 5.99 1.77
C TRP A 189 14.50 5.65 3.24
N VAL A 190 13.44 4.93 3.60
CA VAL A 190 13.20 4.44 4.97
C VAL A 190 12.94 2.95 4.95
N SER A 191 13.34 2.23 6.01
CA SER A 191 13.00 0.83 6.20
C SER A 191 11.49 0.65 6.44
N ILE A 192 10.96 -0.55 6.18
CA ILE A 192 9.60 -0.95 6.52
C ILE A 192 9.71 -2.01 7.61
N GLU A 193 9.13 -1.73 8.80
CA GLU A 193 9.29 -2.58 9.98
C GLU A 193 8.23 -3.68 10.08
N ASN A 194 7.04 -3.45 9.56
CA ASN A 194 5.96 -4.43 9.50
C ASN A 194 5.83 -5.12 8.13
N GLY A 195 6.85 -4.97 7.27
CA GLY A 195 7.02 -5.80 6.09
C GLY A 195 7.04 -7.25 6.55
N ARG A 196 6.37 -8.15 5.83
CA ARG A 196 6.31 -9.56 6.20
C ARG A 196 7.71 -10.17 6.17
N ASP A 197 8.45 -9.99 7.25
CA ASP A 197 9.49 -10.97 7.55
C ASP A 197 8.74 -12.27 7.84
N VAL A 198 9.05 -13.30 7.07
CA VAL A 198 8.72 -14.66 7.48
C VAL A 198 9.34 -14.77 8.88
N VAL A 199 8.51 -14.67 9.91
CA VAL A 199 8.88 -15.16 11.23
C VAL A 199 9.18 -16.61 10.96
N VAL A 200 10.47 -16.96 10.83
CA VAL A 200 10.94 -18.33 10.92
C VAL A 200 10.56 -18.72 12.33
N GLY A 201 9.34 -19.20 12.46
CA GLY A 201 8.79 -19.65 13.70
C GLY A 201 9.78 -20.63 14.27
N ALA A 202 10.25 -20.35 15.43
CA ALA A 202 10.90 -21.35 16.25
C ALA A 202 9.96 -22.54 16.34
N LEU A 203 10.15 -23.49 15.45
CA LEU A 203 9.71 -24.87 15.68
C LEU A 203 10.61 -25.42 16.77
N ARG A 204 10.11 -25.41 17.97
CA ARG A 204 10.56 -26.25 19.07
C ARG A 204 9.44 -27.20 19.44
#